data_cea9d154de71bcd750b4f73d6970683a
#
_entry.id   cea9d154de71bcd750b4f73d6970683a
#
_cell.length_a   1.000
_cell.length_b   1.000
_cell.length_c   1.000
_cell.angle_alpha   90.00
_cell.angle_beta   90.00
_cell.angle_gamma   90.00
#
_symmetry.space_group_name_H-M   'P 1'
#
loop_
_entity.id
_entity.type
_entity.pdbx_description
1 polymer ?
#
loop_
_entity_poly.entity_id
_entity_poly.type
_entity_poly.pdbx_seq_one_letter_code
_entity_poly.pdbx_strand_id
1 'polypeptide(L)'
;MEPQPLAGRVIAVPETREIDLFAAMLERRGAKVVRCPLVAIRDAPDPAPVLQWCRNFAADACDDLILLTGEGLLRLLACIDRHDPTLRDPFLAALGRTRKITRGPKPARALRELGMKPDIAAERPTTDGIIDSLRALELRGRRVGLQLYGTEPNRPLVEFLQ
;
A
#
# COMPACT_ATOMS: atom_id res chain seq x y z
N MET A 1 30.70 -24.98 -6.96
CA MET A 1 30.95 -23.65 -6.36
C MET A 1 30.10 -22.66 -7.13
N GLU A 2 29.15 -22.01 -6.48
CA GLU A 2 28.32 -21.02 -7.18
C GLU A 2 29.21 -19.86 -7.69
N PRO A 3 28.93 -19.34 -8.89
CA PRO A 3 29.65 -18.19 -9.42
C PRO A 3 29.52 -16.99 -8.51
N GLN A 4 30.64 -16.34 -8.16
CA GLN A 4 30.64 -15.13 -7.32
C GLN A 4 30.92 -13.86 -8.17
N PRO A 5 29.98 -13.43 -9.00
CA PRO A 5 30.19 -12.33 -9.94
C PRO A 5 30.38 -10.97 -9.26
N LEU A 6 30.09 -10.89 -7.95
CA LEU A 6 30.25 -9.67 -7.15
C LEU A 6 31.42 -9.74 -6.17
N ALA A 7 32.32 -10.73 -6.33
CA ALA A 7 33.50 -10.86 -5.46
C ALA A 7 34.32 -9.55 -5.44
N GLY A 8 34.70 -9.10 -4.26
CA GLY A 8 35.47 -7.87 -4.05
C GLY A 8 34.67 -6.56 -4.22
N ARG A 9 33.36 -6.63 -4.50
CA ARG A 9 32.52 -5.44 -4.54
C ARG A 9 31.94 -5.11 -3.17
N VAL A 10 31.92 -3.82 -2.85
CA VAL A 10 31.19 -3.27 -1.70
C VAL A 10 29.93 -2.60 -2.21
N ILE A 11 28.77 -3.01 -1.72
CA ILE A 11 27.45 -2.53 -2.18
C ILE A 11 26.70 -1.94 -0.99
N ALA A 12 26.37 -0.65 -1.08
CA ALA A 12 25.47 0.01 -0.14
C ALA A 12 24.02 -0.28 -0.55
N VAL A 13 23.21 -0.74 0.42
CA VAL A 13 21.78 -1.06 0.20
C VAL A 13 20.93 -0.10 1.02
N PRO A 14 20.32 0.91 0.38
CA PRO A 14 19.49 1.90 1.04
C PRO A 14 18.01 1.45 1.22
N GLU A 15 17.71 0.18 0.99
CA GLU A 15 16.37 -0.38 1.15
C GLU A 15 16.01 -0.51 2.65
N THR A 16 14.74 -0.41 2.95
CA THR A 16 14.22 -0.56 4.31
C THR A 16 13.46 -1.88 4.47
N ARG A 17 12.69 -2.24 3.45
CA ARG A 17 11.91 -3.48 3.44
C ARG A 17 12.72 -4.60 2.83
N GLU A 18 12.63 -5.79 3.42
CA GLU A 18 13.32 -6.99 2.95
C GLU A 18 14.85 -6.80 2.79
N ILE A 19 15.44 -5.83 3.53
CA ILE A 19 16.87 -5.47 3.43
C ILE A 19 17.76 -6.69 3.68
N ASP A 20 17.42 -7.54 4.64
CA ASP A 20 18.20 -8.72 4.97
C ASP A 20 18.14 -9.79 3.87
N LEU A 21 16.95 -9.98 3.26
CA LEU A 21 16.81 -10.88 2.12
C LEU A 21 17.64 -10.40 0.93
N PHE A 22 17.55 -9.10 0.62
CA PHE A 22 18.29 -8.52 -0.50
C PHE A 22 19.81 -8.55 -0.24
N ALA A 23 20.23 -8.20 0.98
CA ALA A 23 21.64 -8.29 1.38
C ALA A 23 22.16 -9.73 1.24
N ALA A 24 21.43 -10.72 1.76
CA ALA A 24 21.81 -12.12 1.64
C ALA A 24 21.94 -12.59 0.18
N MET A 25 21.09 -12.08 -0.73
CA MET A 25 21.19 -12.38 -2.16
C MET A 25 22.47 -11.83 -2.80
N LEU A 26 22.91 -10.65 -2.38
CA LEU A 26 24.16 -10.02 -2.84
C LEU A 26 25.40 -10.70 -2.23
N GLU A 27 25.35 -11.01 -0.94
CA GLU A 27 26.43 -11.68 -0.19
C GLU A 27 26.70 -13.08 -0.75
N ARG A 28 25.65 -13.84 -1.11
CA ARG A 28 25.81 -15.15 -1.81
C ARG A 28 26.54 -15.04 -3.14
N ARG A 29 26.49 -13.87 -3.78
CA ARG A 29 27.22 -13.58 -5.03
C ARG A 29 28.61 -13.00 -4.80
N GLY A 30 29.09 -12.96 -3.54
CA GLY A 30 30.44 -12.54 -3.17
C GLY A 30 30.58 -11.06 -2.83
N ALA A 31 29.49 -10.28 -2.76
CA ALA A 31 29.56 -8.88 -2.37
C ALA A 31 29.75 -8.72 -0.84
N LYS A 32 30.44 -7.63 -0.44
CA LYS A 32 30.35 -7.09 0.91
C LYS A 32 29.19 -6.09 0.95
N VAL A 33 28.19 -6.33 1.79
CA VAL A 33 27.00 -5.47 1.85
C VAL A 33 27.06 -4.52 3.03
N VAL A 34 26.82 -3.23 2.77
CA VAL A 34 26.61 -2.20 3.79
C VAL A 34 25.12 -1.85 3.81
N ARG A 35 24.43 -2.25 4.87
CA ARG A 35 23.00 -1.92 5.09
C ARG A 35 22.91 -0.48 5.56
N CYS A 36 22.24 0.38 4.78
CA CYS A 36 22.09 1.80 5.08
C CYS A 36 20.67 2.28 4.77
N PRO A 37 19.65 1.82 5.52
CA PRO A 37 18.26 2.19 5.26
C PRO A 37 18.09 3.71 5.38
N LEU A 38 17.58 4.34 4.30
CA LEU A 38 17.39 5.80 4.23
C LEU A 38 15.97 6.23 4.58
N VAL A 39 15.01 5.29 4.61
CA VAL A 39 13.60 5.56 4.89
C VAL A 39 13.14 4.66 6.02
N ALA A 40 12.49 5.23 7.02
CA ALA A 40 11.75 4.47 8.04
C ALA A 40 10.25 4.68 7.82
N ILE A 41 9.52 3.61 7.51
CA ILE A 41 8.06 3.65 7.45
C ILE A 41 7.55 3.48 8.87
N ARG A 42 6.91 4.52 9.40
CA ARG A 42 6.36 4.52 10.76
C ARG A 42 4.84 4.61 10.70
N ASP A 43 4.19 4.14 11.77
CA ASP A 43 2.77 4.36 11.97
C ASP A 43 2.49 5.83 12.27
N ALA A 44 1.23 6.26 12.10
CA ALA A 44 0.80 7.58 12.55
C ALA A 44 1.09 7.73 14.05
N PRO A 45 1.64 8.87 14.49
CA PRO A 45 1.91 9.11 15.92
C PRO A 45 0.66 9.00 16.80
N ASP A 46 -0.49 9.45 16.28
CA ASP A 46 -1.80 9.28 16.89
C ASP A 46 -2.63 8.32 16.04
N PRO A 47 -3.01 7.13 16.56
CA PRO A 47 -3.84 6.18 15.83
C PRO A 47 -5.32 6.57 15.81
N ALA A 48 -5.79 7.49 16.65
CA ALA A 48 -7.22 7.77 16.82
C ALA A 48 -7.91 8.24 15.52
N PRO A 49 -7.36 9.16 14.71
CA PRO A 49 -7.97 9.55 13.43
C PRO A 49 -8.06 8.38 12.44
N VAL A 50 -7.03 7.51 12.42
CA VAL A 50 -7.00 6.32 11.55
C VAL A 50 -8.10 5.34 11.96
N LEU A 51 -8.21 5.03 13.24
CA LEU A 51 -9.25 4.15 13.78
C LEU A 51 -10.64 4.73 13.56
N GLN A 52 -10.82 6.03 13.75
CA GLN A 52 -12.12 6.68 13.49
C GLN A 52 -12.52 6.56 12.02
N TRP A 53 -11.58 6.75 11.10
CA TRP A 53 -11.84 6.53 9.68
C TRP A 53 -12.21 5.05 9.42
N CYS A 54 -11.48 4.10 10.00
CA CYS A 54 -11.77 2.68 9.84
C CYS A 54 -13.16 2.30 10.38
N ARG A 55 -13.59 2.88 11.52
CA ARG A 55 -14.94 2.67 12.09
C ARG A 55 -16.02 3.23 11.16
N ASN A 56 -15.83 4.45 10.67
CA ASN A 56 -16.75 5.06 9.73
C ASN A 56 -16.87 4.23 8.44
N PHE A 57 -15.75 3.77 7.90
CA PHE A 57 -15.72 2.89 6.73
C PHE A 57 -16.42 1.55 7.00
N ALA A 58 -16.23 0.95 8.16
CA ALA A 58 -16.87 -0.31 8.52
C ALA A 58 -18.39 -0.16 8.67
N ALA A 59 -18.85 0.97 9.22
CA ALA A 59 -20.28 1.26 9.42
C ALA A 59 -20.97 1.69 8.13
N ASP A 60 -20.33 2.55 7.34
CA ASP A 60 -20.87 3.11 6.10
C ASP A 60 -19.76 3.22 5.04
N ALA A 61 -19.47 2.10 4.40
CA ALA A 61 -18.42 2.00 3.39
C ALA A 61 -18.68 2.99 2.23
N CYS A 62 -17.57 3.57 1.71
CA CYS A 62 -17.64 4.31 0.45
C CYS A 62 -17.94 3.37 -0.74
N ASP A 63 -18.38 3.95 -1.84
CA ASP A 63 -18.69 3.17 -3.05
C ASP A 63 -17.43 2.64 -3.72
N ASP A 64 -16.36 3.45 -3.68
CA ASP A 64 -15.07 3.16 -4.29
C ASP A 64 -13.94 3.40 -3.28
N LEU A 65 -12.98 2.51 -3.23
CA LEU A 65 -11.76 2.69 -2.45
C LEU A 65 -10.52 2.59 -3.34
N ILE A 66 -9.78 3.68 -3.43
CA ILE A 66 -8.53 3.74 -4.18
C ILE A 66 -7.37 3.41 -3.24
N LEU A 67 -6.65 2.36 -3.55
CA LEU A 67 -5.47 1.90 -2.82
C LEU A 67 -4.21 2.24 -3.61
N LEU A 68 -3.42 3.17 -3.09
CA LEU A 68 -2.18 3.60 -3.75
C LEU A 68 -1.01 2.68 -3.42
N THR A 69 -1.00 2.07 -2.22
CA THR A 69 0.09 1.19 -1.79
C THR A 69 -0.42 -0.03 -1.04
N GLY A 70 0.24 -1.18 -1.21
CA GLY A 70 -0.04 -2.36 -0.39
C GLY A 70 0.30 -2.14 1.08
N GLU A 71 1.39 -1.45 1.35
CA GLU A 71 1.82 -1.08 2.70
C GLU A 71 0.74 -0.28 3.45
N GLY A 72 0.06 0.67 2.78
CA GLY A 72 -1.02 1.45 3.39
C GLY A 72 -2.18 0.57 3.87
N LEU A 73 -2.62 -0.39 3.06
CA LEU A 73 -3.67 -1.33 3.47
C LEU A 73 -3.22 -2.20 4.65
N LEU A 74 -2.01 -2.75 4.59
CA LEU A 74 -1.47 -3.59 5.67
C LEU A 74 -1.32 -2.81 6.98
N ARG A 75 -0.95 -1.53 6.92
CA ARG A 75 -0.86 -0.68 8.12
C ARG A 75 -2.21 -0.29 8.70
N LEU A 76 -3.23 -0.08 7.87
CA LEU A 76 -4.60 0.09 8.38
C LEU A 76 -5.03 -1.13 9.18
N LEU A 77 -4.81 -2.33 8.65
CA LEU A 77 -5.12 -3.58 9.35
C LEU A 77 -4.28 -3.76 10.63
N ALA A 78 -2.98 -3.49 10.57
CA ALA A 78 -2.13 -3.57 11.74
C ALA A 78 -2.50 -2.55 12.83
N CYS A 79 -3.01 -1.38 12.45
CA CYS A 79 -3.55 -0.39 13.38
C CYS A 79 -4.82 -0.92 14.07
N ILE A 80 -5.74 -1.49 13.30
CA ILE A 80 -6.95 -2.14 13.81
C ILE A 80 -6.56 -3.26 14.78
N ASP A 81 -5.69 -4.18 14.38
CA ASP A 81 -5.28 -5.34 15.17
C ASP A 81 -4.66 -4.95 16.53
N ARG A 82 -3.92 -3.83 16.57
CA ARG A 82 -3.27 -3.34 17.79
C ARG A 82 -4.20 -2.59 18.73
N HIS A 83 -5.14 -1.82 18.20
CA HIS A 83 -5.87 -0.84 19.00
C HIS A 83 -7.37 -1.13 19.13
N ASP A 84 -7.96 -1.87 18.18
CA ASP A 84 -9.37 -2.25 18.20
C ASP A 84 -9.60 -3.52 17.36
N PRO A 85 -9.14 -4.70 17.85
CA PRO A 85 -9.22 -5.94 17.09
C PRO A 85 -10.65 -6.34 16.67
N THR A 86 -11.66 -5.87 17.42
CA THR A 86 -13.09 -6.16 17.12
C THR A 86 -13.56 -5.50 15.83
N LEU A 87 -12.85 -4.46 15.37
CA LEU A 87 -13.14 -3.74 14.12
C LEU A 87 -12.67 -4.51 12.87
N ARG A 88 -11.82 -5.53 13.01
CA ARG A 88 -11.20 -6.22 11.87
C ARG A 88 -12.23 -6.84 10.92
N ASP A 89 -13.10 -7.67 11.44
CA ASP A 89 -14.09 -8.37 10.62
C ASP A 89 -15.11 -7.41 9.99
N PRO A 90 -15.68 -6.43 10.72
CA PRO A 90 -16.50 -5.38 10.11
C PRO A 90 -15.79 -4.59 9.00
N PHE A 91 -14.51 -4.24 9.21
CA PHE A 91 -13.70 -3.55 8.20
C PHE A 91 -13.49 -4.39 6.94
N LEU A 92 -13.11 -5.66 7.10
CA LEU A 92 -12.91 -6.59 5.98
C LEU A 92 -14.23 -6.86 5.23
N ALA A 93 -15.35 -6.97 5.94
CA ALA A 93 -16.67 -7.11 5.34
C ALA A 93 -17.04 -5.86 4.51
N ALA A 94 -16.78 -4.65 5.01
CA ALA A 94 -16.96 -3.41 4.28
C ALA A 94 -16.05 -3.34 3.03
N LEU A 95 -14.77 -3.69 3.19
CA LEU A 95 -13.81 -3.75 2.09
C LEU A 95 -14.26 -4.73 0.99
N GLY A 96 -14.83 -5.88 1.37
CA GLY A 96 -15.38 -6.87 0.44
C GLY A 96 -16.51 -6.33 -0.43
N ARG A 97 -17.34 -5.42 0.10
CA ARG A 97 -18.47 -4.81 -0.62
C ARG A 97 -18.09 -3.59 -1.46
N THR A 98 -17.00 -2.90 -1.10
CA THR A 98 -16.53 -1.69 -1.78
C THR A 98 -15.85 -2.06 -3.09
N ARG A 99 -16.03 -1.27 -4.16
CA ARG A 99 -15.24 -1.41 -5.39
C ARG A 99 -13.80 -0.96 -5.13
N LYS A 100 -12.87 -1.89 -5.30
CA LYS A 100 -11.44 -1.70 -5.01
C LYS A 100 -10.66 -1.34 -6.27
N ILE A 101 -10.06 -0.16 -6.26
CA ILE A 101 -9.24 0.36 -7.35
C ILE A 101 -7.79 0.43 -6.88
N THR A 102 -6.87 -0.16 -7.63
CA THR A 102 -5.46 -0.22 -7.22
C THR A 102 -4.55 0.48 -8.21
N ARG A 103 -3.57 1.23 -7.69
CA ARG A 103 -2.56 1.92 -8.51
C ARG A 103 -1.58 0.95 -9.20
N GLY A 104 -1.61 -0.31 -8.88
CA GLY A 104 -0.71 -1.29 -9.50
C GLY A 104 -0.59 -2.59 -8.70
N PRO A 105 0.47 -3.38 -8.96
CA PRO A 105 0.55 -4.76 -8.46
C PRO A 105 0.73 -4.89 -6.95
N LYS A 106 1.37 -3.92 -6.27
CA LYS A 106 1.63 -4.00 -4.82
C LYS A 106 0.35 -3.97 -3.98
N PRO A 107 -0.58 -3.00 -4.14
CA PRO A 107 -1.86 -3.06 -3.43
C PRO A 107 -2.73 -4.22 -3.89
N ALA A 108 -2.67 -4.64 -5.15
CA ALA A 108 -3.37 -5.83 -5.63
C ALA A 108 -2.87 -7.12 -4.93
N ARG A 109 -1.56 -7.21 -4.64
CA ARG A 109 -1.00 -8.33 -3.86
C ARG A 109 -1.52 -8.32 -2.43
N ALA A 110 -1.52 -7.16 -1.76
CA ALA A 110 -2.04 -7.05 -0.40
C ALA A 110 -3.52 -7.46 -0.31
N LEU A 111 -4.35 -7.11 -1.30
CA LEU A 111 -5.73 -7.60 -1.37
C LEU A 111 -5.81 -9.12 -1.52
N ARG A 112 -4.95 -9.74 -2.35
CA ARG A 112 -4.93 -11.20 -2.52
C ARG A 112 -4.55 -11.94 -1.23
N GLU A 113 -3.66 -11.39 -0.42
CA GLU A 113 -3.30 -11.94 0.90
C GLU A 113 -4.50 -11.95 1.86
N LEU A 114 -5.51 -11.12 1.61
CA LEU A 114 -6.78 -11.08 2.32
C LEU A 114 -7.90 -11.90 1.64
N GLY A 115 -7.57 -12.70 0.62
CA GLY A 115 -8.55 -13.45 -0.16
C GLY A 115 -9.41 -12.60 -1.10
N MET A 116 -9.01 -11.36 -1.37
CA MET A 116 -9.71 -10.42 -2.23
C MET A 116 -8.95 -10.14 -3.52
N LYS A 117 -9.61 -9.52 -4.49
CA LYS A 117 -8.97 -9.03 -5.72
C LYS A 117 -9.38 -7.58 -5.97
N PRO A 118 -8.57 -6.78 -6.68
CA PRO A 118 -9.03 -5.49 -7.16
C PRO A 118 -10.12 -5.68 -8.20
N ASP A 119 -11.09 -4.77 -8.20
CA ASP A 119 -12.09 -4.68 -9.26
C ASP A 119 -11.50 -3.97 -10.48
N ILE A 120 -10.60 -3.00 -10.22
CA ILE A 120 -9.85 -2.27 -11.25
C ILE A 120 -8.39 -2.16 -10.81
N ALA A 121 -7.47 -2.46 -11.71
CA ALA A 121 -6.04 -2.25 -11.53
C ALA A 121 -5.52 -1.33 -12.62
N ALA A 122 -4.87 -0.23 -12.24
CA ALA A 122 -4.25 0.67 -13.21
C ALA A 122 -3.16 -0.07 -14.00
N GLU A 123 -3.15 0.11 -15.32
CA GLU A 123 -2.14 -0.50 -16.21
C GLU A 123 -0.74 0.05 -15.91
N ARG A 124 -0.64 1.35 -15.61
CA ARG A 124 0.60 1.99 -15.20
C ARG A 124 0.56 2.30 -13.69
N PRO A 125 1.58 1.93 -12.89
CA PRO A 125 1.59 2.09 -11.44
C PRO A 125 1.93 3.53 -11.02
N THR A 126 1.31 4.51 -11.66
CA THR A 126 1.51 5.95 -11.48
C THR A 126 0.20 6.65 -11.13
N THR A 127 0.29 7.91 -10.70
CA THR A 127 -0.90 8.77 -10.49
C THR A 127 -1.69 8.94 -11.78
N ASP A 128 -1.02 9.23 -12.89
CA ASP A 128 -1.67 9.37 -14.20
C ASP A 128 -2.35 8.08 -14.64
N GLY A 129 -1.68 6.92 -14.40
CA GLY A 129 -2.26 5.62 -14.74
C GLY A 129 -3.55 5.32 -13.98
N ILE A 130 -3.65 5.76 -12.71
CA ILE A 130 -4.90 5.60 -11.96
C ILE A 130 -5.97 6.59 -12.44
N ILE A 131 -5.60 7.85 -12.74
CA ILE A 131 -6.51 8.84 -13.31
C ILE A 131 -7.06 8.36 -14.65
N ASP A 132 -6.22 7.79 -15.53
CA ASP A 132 -6.67 7.22 -16.80
C ASP A 132 -7.70 6.10 -16.61
N SER A 133 -7.47 5.23 -15.62
CA SER A 133 -8.43 4.17 -15.27
C SER A 133 -9.75 4.73 -14.72
N LEU A 134 -9.69 5.83 -13.96
CA LEU A 134 -10.88 6.48 -13.38
C LEU A 134 -11.71 7.23 -14.41
N ARG A 135 -11.09 7.79 -15.46
CA ARG A 135 -11.81 8.48 -16.56
C ARG A 135 -12.83 7.61 -17.29
N ALA A 136 -12.61 6.29 -17.29
CA ALA A 136 -13.55 5.32 -17.89
C ALA A 136 -14.73 4.98 -16.97
N LEU A 137 -14.80 5.58 -15.77
CA LEU A 137 -15.82 5.28 -14.76
C LEU A 137 -16.77 6.45 -14.56
N GLU A 138 -18.05 6.13 -14.33
CA GLU A 138 -18.98 7.13 -13.81
C GLU A 138 -18.75 7.24 -12.29
N LEU A 139 -18.22 8.41 -11.87
CA LEU A 139 -17.91 8.70 -10.46
C LEU A 139 -18.81 9.78 -9.87
N ARG A 140 -19.65 10.43 -10.68
CA ARG A 140 -20.54 11.50 -10.21
C ARG A 140 -21.50 10.98 -9.14
N GLY A 141 -21.53 11.69 -8.01
CA GLY A 141 -22.38 11.33 -6.87
C GLY A 141 -21.90 10.11 -6.08
N ARG A 142 -20.74 9.55 -6.40
CA ARG A 142 -20.15 8.43 -5.66
C ARG A 142 -19.22 8.92 -4.57
N ARG A 143 -19.23 8.21 -3.45
CA ARG A 143 -18.29 8.44 -2.35
C ARG A 143 -17.01 7.66 -2.60
N VAL A 144 -15.92 8.37 -2.80
CA VAL A 144 -14.62 7.78 -3.11
C VAL A 144 -13.69 7.92 -1.90
N GLY A 145 -13.28 6.79 -1.34
CA GLY A 145 -12.22 6.73 -0.35
C GLY A 145 -10.86 6.66 -1.02
N LEU A 146 -9.87 7.38 -0.47
CA LEU A 146 -8.52 7.41 -1.01
C LEU A 146 -7.50 7.10 0.10
N GLN A 147 -6.80 5.97 -0.03
CA GLN A 147 -5.68 5.64 0.84
C GLN A 147 -4.44 6.37 0.34
N LEU A 148 -4.06 7.42 1.04
CA LEU A 148 -2.83 8.18 0.84
C LEU A 148 -1.63 7.53 1.56
N TYR A 149 -0.44 8.03 1.29
CA TYR A 149 0.78 7.68 2.01
C TYR A 149 1.64 8.94 2.20
N GLY A 150 2.33 9.00 3.33
CA GLY A 150 3.08 10.20 3.72
C GLY A 150 2.17 11.36 4.12
N THR A 151 2.75 12.54 4.24
CA THR A 151 2.09 13.78 4.65
C THR A 151 1.58 14.62 3.46
N GLU A 152 2.10 14.34 2.26
CA GLU A 152 1.73 15.06 1.06
C GLU A 152 0.49 14.44 0.42
N PRO A 153 -0.57 15.22 0.18
CA PRO A 153 -1.71 14.76 -0.59
C PRO A 153 -1.27 14.55 -2.04
N ASN A 154 -1.81 13.49 -2.67
CA ASN A 154 -1.65 13.30 -4.11
C ASN A 154 -2.56 14.31 -4.84
N ARG A 155 -2.13 15.58 -4.93
CA ARG A 155 -2.94 16.70 -5.43
C ARG A 155 -3.58 16.42 -6.79
N PRO A 156 -2.84 15.94 -7.83
CA PRO A 156 -3.47 15.69 -9.12
C PRO A 156 -4.62 14.69 -9.05
N LEU A 157 -4.52 13.67 -8.20
CA LEU A 157 -5.59 12.69 -8.02
C LEU A 157 -6.76 13.27 -7.21
N VAL A 158 -6.48 14.06 -6.18
CA VAL A 158 -7.52 14.70 -5.37
C VAL A 158 -8.30 15.72 -6.22
N GLU A 159 -7.62 16.56 -6.99
CA GLU A 159 -8.23 17.54 -7.90
C GLU A 159 -9.07 16.87 -8.99
N PHE A 160 -8.64 15.71 -9.48
CA PHE A 160 -9.43 14.93 -10.45
C PHE A 160 -10.72 14.37 -9.86
N LEU A 161 -10.75 14.08 -8.56
CA LEU A 161 -11.90 13.48 -7.86
C LEU A 161 -12.92 14.53 -7.35
N GLN A 162 -12.57 15.82 -7.35
CA GLN A 162 -13.44 16.94 -6.94
C GLN A 162 -14.27 17.47 -8.12
#